data_733633772110e7c8029c1784096d8274
#
_entry.id   733633772110e7c8029c1784096d8274
#
_cell.length_a   1.000
_cell.length_b   1.000
_cell.length_c   1.000
_cell.angle_alpha   90.00
_cell.angle_beta   90.00
_cell.angle_gamma   90.00
#
_symmetry.space_group_name_H-M   'P 1'
#
loop_
_entity.id
_entity.type
_entity.pdbx_description
1 polymer ?
#
loop_
_entity_poly.entity_id
_entity_poly.type
_entity_poly.pdbx_seq_one_letter_code
_entity_poly.pdbx_strand_id
1 'polypeptide(L)'
;MNGQTQFTKIVKRNGDVAEFRPEKIEQAIFKAMRAAGRPDRAAARRLAGEVIAELAAGGERIPHVERVQDAVEKAIYRSGDFDLLKTYMLYRKKHEEIRQSKELFSNLDVIDDYLGLDDWRVKESANSSYSLQGLNQHISTSITSQYWLGKLYTEEIAQAHRSGALH
;
A
#
# COMPACT_ATOMS: atom_id res chain seq x y z
N MET A 1 14.72 -30.01 -6.50
CA MET A 1 13.57 -30.14 -5.61
C MET A 1 12.67 -28.94 -5.85
N ASN A 2 11.57 -29.15 -6.57
CA ASN A 2 10.58 -28.09 -6.84
C ASN A 2 9.82 -27.82 -5.54
N GLY A 3 10.20 -26.77 -4.81
CA GLY A 3 9.43 -26.29 -3.69
C GLY A 3 8.09 -25.75 -4.18
N GLN A 4 7.05 -26.59 -4.16
CA GLN A 4 5.68 -26.11 -4.32
C GLN A 4 5.42 -25.05 -3.26
N THR A 5 5.22 -23.84 -3.70
CA THR A 5 4.86 -22.73 -2.83
C THR A 5 3.54 -23.08 -2.16
N GLN A 6 3.55 -23.22 -0.85
CA GLN A 6 2.39 -23.60 -0.04
C GLN A 6 1.28 -22.54 -0.06
N PHE A 7 1.63 -21.34 -0.55
CA PHE A 7 0.74 -20.20 -0.63
C PHE A 7 0.34 -19.93 -2.08
N THR A 8 -0.95 -19.83 -2.32
CA THR A 8 -1.50 -19.40 -3.62
C THR A 8 -2.01 -17.96 -3.59
N LYS A 9 -2.27 -17.42 -2.38
CA LYS A 9 -2.87 -16.10 -2.18
C LYS A 9 -2.16 -15.31 -1.10
N ILE A 10 -2.31 -13.98 -1.16
CA ILE A 10 -1.80 -13.01 -0.18
C ILE A 10 -2.86 -11.94 0.06
N VAL A 11 -2.98 -11.48 1.31
CA VAL A 11 -3.81 -10.33 1.67
C VAL A 11 -2.99 -9.05 1.50
N LYS A 12 -3.48 -8.13 0.68
CA LYS A 12 -2.90 -6.79 0.51
C LYS A 12 -3.25 -5.88 1.70
N ARG A 13 -2.62 -4.70 1.79
CA ARG A 13 -2.88 -3.70 2.84
C ARG A 13 -4.31 -3.18 2.88
N ASN A 14 -4.94 -3.05 1.72
CA ASN A 14 -6.34 -2.63 1.59
C ASN A 14 -7.36 -3.76 1.82
N GLY A 15 -6.91 -4.92 2.29
CA GLY A 15 -7.75 -6.09 2.54
C GLY A 15 -8.00 -6.99 1.32
N ASP A 16 -7.66 -6.55 0.10
CA ASP A 16 -7.83 -7.35 -1.10
C ASP A 16 -6.99 -8.63 -1.06
N VAL A 17 -7.55 -9.70 -1.57
CA VAL A 17 -6.85 -10.97 -1.77
C VAL A 17 -6.31 -11.03 -3.19
N ALA A 18 -5.00 -11.27 -3.34
CA ALA A 18 -4.32 -11.41 -4.62
C ALA A 18 -3.53 -12.70 -4.70
N GLU A 19 -3.08 -13.06 -5.91
CA GLU A 19 -2.17 -14.16 -6.14
C GLU A 19 -0.81 -13.93 -5.43
N PHE A 20 -0.35 -14.94 -4.70
CA PHE A 20 0.98 -14.92 -4.10
C PHE A 20 2.04 -15.21 -5.16
N ARG A 21 2.98 -14.30 -5.33
CA ARG A 21 4.07 -14.40 -6.32
C ARG A 21 5.41 -14.36 -5.61
N PRO A 22 6.06 -15.52 -5.40
CA PRO A 22 7.38 -15.60 -4.75
C PRO A 22 8.44 -14.73 -5.42
N GLU A 23 8.35 -14.57 -6.74
CA GLU A 23 9.29 -13.77 -7.53
C GLU A 23 9.32 -12.31 -7.11
N LYS A 24 8.20 -11.80 -6.55
CA LYS A 24 8.15 -10.42 -6.02
C LYS A 24 9.02 -10.24 -4.79
N ILE A 25 9.17 -11.28 -3.97
CA ILE A 25 10.07 -11.27 -2.80
C ILE A 25 11.52 -11.23 -3.28
N GLU A 26 11.90 -12.14 -4.20
CA GLU A 26 13.24 -12.14 -4.81
C GLU A 26 13.57 -10.77 -5.43
N GLN A 27 12.64 -10.21 -6.22
CA GLN A 27 12.82 -8.92 -6.87
C GLN A 27 12.98 -7.77 -5.87
N ALA A 28 12.23 -7.77 -4.76
CA ALA A 28 12.34 -6.73 -3.74
C ALA A 28 13.70 -6.76 -3.04
N ILE A 29 14.16 -7.96 -2.67
CA ILE A 29 15.49 -8.16 -2.08
C ILE A 29 16.59 -7.77 -3.08
N PHE A 30 16.49 -8.20 -4.34
CA PHE A 30 17.46 -7.86 -5.36
C PHE A 30 17.54 -6.36 -5.65
N LYS A 31 16.40 -5.65 -5.65
CA LYS A 31 16.37 -4.17 -5.76
C LYS A 31 17.10 -3.49 -4.60
N ALA A 32 16.92 -3.99 -3.37
CA ALA A 32 17.65 -3.48 -2.22
C ALA A 32 19.16 -3.76 -2.34
N MET A 33 19.57 -4.94 -2.80
CA MET A 33 20.98 -5.28 -3.05
C MET A 33 21.60 -4.36 -4.12
N ARG A 34 20.87 -4.05 -5.19
CA ARG A 34 21.31 -3.07 -6.20
C ARG A 34 21.51 -1.69 -5.59
N ALA A 35 20.58 -1.24 -4.76
CA ALA A 35 20.66 0.06 -4.08
C ALA A 35 21.83 0.11 -3.09
N ALA A 36 22.19 -1.03 -2.47
CA ALA A 36 23.37 -1.19 -1.63
C ALA A 36 24.68 -1.33 -2.43
N GLY A 37 24.65 -1.27 -3.76
CA GLY A 37 25.82 -1.40 -4.62
C GLY A 37 26.38 -2.83 -4.76
N ARG A 38 25.68 -3.85 -4.27
CA ARG A 38 26.12 -5.26 -4.26
C ARG A 38 25.03 -6.17 -4.83
N PRO A 39 24.74 -6.10 -6.16
CA PRO A 39 23.72 -6.91 -6.78
C PRO A 39 24.13 -8.40 -6.85
N ASP A 40 23.43 -9.25 -6.12
CA ASP A 40 23.59 -10.71 -6.14
C ASP A 40 22.21 -11.37 -6.25
N ARG A 41 21.91 -11.89 -7.46
CA ARG A 41 20.62 -12.54 -7.72
C ARG A 41 20.53 -13.91 -7.06
N ALA A 42 21.65 -14.63 -6.91
CA ALA A 42 21.66 -15.94 -6.26
C ALA A 42 21.38 -15.81 -4.76
N ALA A 43 22.00 -14.83 -4.10
CA ALA A 43 21.73 -14.50 -2.71
C ALA A 43 20.27 -14.01 -2.51
N ALA A 44 19.75 -13.18 -3.42
CA ALA A 44 18.35 -12.73 -3.35
C ALA A 44 17.36 -13.91 -3.43
N ARG A 45 17.62 -14.87 -4.34
CA ARG A 45 16.80 -16.08 -4.47
C ARG A 45 16.87 -16.95 -3.22
N ARG A 46 18.07 -17.14 -2.64
CA ARG A 46 18.25 -17.90 -1.40
C ARG A 46 17.45 -17.28 -0.25
N LEU A 47 17.62 -15.98 -0.02
CA LEU A 47 16.88 -15.25 1.01
C LEU A 47 15.36 -15.32 0.80
N ALA A 48 14.89 -15.20 -0.44
CA ALA A 48 13.48 -15.37 -0.77
C ALA A 48 12.97 -16.78 -0.42
N GLY A 49 13.77 -17.81 -0.63
CA GLY A 49 13.46 -19.18 -0.21
C GLY A 49 13.33 -19.31 1.31
N GLU A 50 14.22 -18.68 2.09
CA GLU A 50 14.18 -18.65 3.55
C GLU A 50 12.91 -17.94 4.07
N VAL A 51 12.52 -16.83 3.42
CA VAL A 51 11.27 -16.12 3.73
C VAL A 51 10.06 -17.01 3.53
N ILE A 52 9.99 -17.71 2.39
CA ILE A 52 8.88 -18.61 2.09
C ILE A 52 8.82 -19.76 3.11
N ALA A 53 9.96 -20.33 3.49
CA ALA A 53 10.04 -21.37 4.49
C ALA A 53 9.57 -20.87 5.88
N GLU A 54 9.94 -19.65 6.27
CA GLU A 54 9.51 -19.05 7.54
C GLU A 54 7.98 -18.80 7.55
N LEU A 55 7.44 -18.28 6.45
CA LEU A 55 6.00 -18.09 6.32
C LEU A 55 5.24 -19.42 6.40
N ALA A 56 5.77 -20.48 5.77
CA ALA A 56 5.19 -21.81 5.81
C ALA A 56 5.18 -22.38 7.25
N ALA A 57 6.25 -22.17 8.00
CA ALA A 57 6.35 -22.59 9.40
C ALA A 57 5.37 -21.86 10.32
N GLY A 58 4.92 -20.64 9.92
CA GLY A 58 3.94 -19.86 10.68
C GLY A 58 2.51 -20.36 10.60
N GLY A 59 2.19 -21.34 9.75
CA GLY A 59 0.89 -22.01 9.66
C GLY A 59 -0.25 -21.20 9.03
N GLU A 60 0.00 -19.97 8.61
CA GLU A 60 -0.98 -19.13 7.92
C GLU A 60 -1.19 -19.63 6.48
N ARG A 61 -2.45 -19.84 6.07
CA ARG A 61 -2.77 -20.25 4.70
C ARG A 61 -2.67 -19.10 3.69
N ILE A 62 -2.98 -17.89 4.12
CA ILE A 62 -2.97 -16.67 3.30
C ILE A 62 -2.26 -15.58 4.10
N PRO A 63 -0.94 -15.40 3.90
CA PRO A 63 -0.20 -14.40 4.67
C PRO A 63 -0.60 -12.97 4.27
N HIS A 64 -0.59 -12.07 5.24
CA HIS A 64 -0.70 -10.63 4.99
C HIS A 64 0.62 -10.07 4.44
N VAL A 65 0.55 -9.07 3.55
CA VAL A 65 1.74 -8.47 2.93
C VAL A 65 2.76 -7.93 3.94
N GLU A 66 2.29 -7.38 5.08
CA GLU A 66 3.19 -6.92 6.16
C GLU A 66 3.95 -8.08 6.78
N ARG A 67 3.29 -9.21 7.01
CA ARG A 67 3.93 -10.42 7.52
C ARG A 67 5.03 -10.92 6.59
N VAL A 68 4.81 -10.83 5.28
CA VAL A 68 5.83 -11.18 4.28
C VAL A 68 7.03 -10.22 4.38
N GLN A 69 6.79 -8.92 4.54
CA GLN A 69 7.85 -7.93 4.68
C GLN A 69 8.67 -8.12 5.96
N ASP A 70 8.00 -8.41 7.08
CA ASP A 70 8.67 -8.71 8.34
C ASP A 70 9.54 -9.98 8.24
N ALA A 71 9.06 -10.99 7.53
CA ALA A 71 9.85 -12.20 7.26
C ALA A 71 11.08 -11.90 6.38
N VAL A 72 10.97 -10.99 5.41
CA VAL A 72 12.13 -10.53 4.61
C VAL A 72 13.15 -9.82 5.50
N GLU A 73 12.73 -8.90 6.37
CA GLU A 73 13.63 -8.21 7.30
C GLU A 73 14.36 -9.18 8.22
N LYS A 74 13.65 -10.18 8.75
CA LYS A 74 14.25 -11.24 9.59
C LYS A 74 15.24 -12.09 8.82
N ALA A 75 14.94 -12.48 7.58
CA ALA A 75 15.86 -13.27 6.76
C ALA A 75 17.15 -12.50 6.46
N ILE A 76 17.04 -11.21 6.10
CA ILE A 76 18.21 -10.35 5.89
C ILE A 76 18.98 -10.15 7.21
N TYR A 77 18.30 -9.92 8.33
CA TYR A 77 18.95 -9.79 9.64
C TYR A 77 19.76 -11.04 9.99
N ARG A 78 19.20 -12.23 9.81
CA ARG A 78 19.88 -13.51 10.07
C ARG A 78 21.07 -13.75 9.16
N SER A 79 21.08 -13.20 7.95
CA SER A 79 22.23 -13.27 7.03
C SER A 79 23.43 -12.44 7.51
N GLY A 80 23.25 -11.55 8.49
CA GLY A 80 24.29 -10.66 9.01
C GLY A 80 24.58 -9.47 8.10
N ASP A 81 23.85 -9.27 7.00
CA ASP A 81 24.04 -8.14 6.10
C ASP A 81 23.23 -6.92 6.56
N PHE A 82 23.78 -6.20 7.55
CA PHE A 82 23.12 -5.03 8.14
C PHE A 82 22.99 -3.84 7.17
N ASP A 83 23.89 -3.71 6.20
CA ASP A 83 23.81 -2.66 5.18
C ASP A 83 22.64 -2.94 4.24
N LEU A 84 22.46 -4.20 3.85
CA LEU A 84 21.32 -4.63 3.07
C LEU A 84 20.02 -4.43 3.85
N LEU A 85 19.99 -4.79 5.14
CA LEU A 85 18.82 -4.59 6.01
C LEU A 85 18.42 -3.12 6.07
N LYS A 86 19.38 -2.25 6.34
CA LYS A 86 19.16 -0.78 6.38
C LYS A 86 18.61 -0.27 5.04
N THR A 87 19.22 -0.71 3.94
CA THR A 87 18.78 -0.31 2.59
C THR A 87 17.38 -0.81 2.29
N TYR A 88 17.03 -2.04 2.68
CA TYR A 88 15.69 -2.61 2.51
C TYR A 88 14.64 -1.85 3.31
N MET A 89 14.91 -1.54 4.58
CA MET A 89 14.01 -0.76 5.45
C MET A 89 13.77 0.65 4.89
N LEU A 90 14.82 1.33 4.42
CA LEU A 90 14.69 2.64 3.77
C LEU A 90 13.87 2.56 2.48
N TYR A 91 14.08 1.52 1.68
CA TYR A 91 13.29 1.26 0.47
C TYR A 91 11.81 1.04 0.82
N ARG A 92 11.51 0.22 1.85
CA ARG A 92 10.14 -0.02 2.35
C ARG A 92 9.48 1.30 2.77
N LYS A 93 10.16 2.11 3.60
CA LYS A 93 9.67 3.41 4.07
C LYS A 93 9.40 4.37 2.92
N LYS A 94 10.32 4.50 1.99
CA LYS A 94 10.14 5.36 0.80
C LYS A 94 8.93 4.95 -0.04
N HIS A 95 8.72 3.65 -0.24
CA HIS A 95 7.54 3.15 -0.96
C HIS A 95 6.24 3.37 -0.19
N GLU A 96 6.28 3.38 1.13
CA GLU A 96 5.13 3.73 1.97
C GLU A 96 4.77 5.22 1.81
N GLU A 97 5.77 6.11 1.91
CA GLU A 97 5.59 7.56 1.68
C GLU A 97 5.04 7.86 0.28
N ILE A 98 5.55 7.18 -0.75
CA ILE A 98 5.03 7.32 -2.13
C ILE A 98 3.57 6.86 -2.22
N ARG A 99 3.18 5.79 -1.54
CA ARG A 99 1.77 5.33 -1.54
C ARG A 99 0.86 6.32 -0.83
N GLN A 100 1.26 6.79 0.36
CA GLN A 100 0.52 7.82 1.10
C GLN A 100 0.35 9.09 0.27
N SER A 101 1.41 9.51 -0.44
CA SER A 101 1.31 10.62 -1.37
C SER A 101 0.36 10.33 -2.53
N LYS A 102 0.41 9.13 -3.11
CA LYS A 102 -0.50 8.73 -4.18
C LYS A 102 -1.96 8.67 -3.72
N GLU A 103 -2.23 8.20 -2.51
CA GLU A 103 -3.57 8.24 -1.92
C GLU A 103 -4.07 9.67 -1.74
N LEU A 104 -3.19 10.60 -1.36
CA LEU A 104 -3.52 12.03 -1.32
C LEU A 104 -3.76 12.62 -2.71
N PHE A 105 -3.00 12.16 -3.73
CA PHE A 105 -3.10 12.66 -5.10
C PHE A 105 -4.11 11.92 -5.97
N SER A 106 -4.52 10.69 -5.65
CA SER A 106 -5.61 10.00 -6.34
C SER A 106 -6.96 10.72 -6.17
N ASN A 107 -7.01 11.65 -5.22
CA ASN A 107 -8.13 12.57 -5.07
C ASN A 107 -8.12 13.73 -6.08
N LEU A 108 -7.17 13.80 -6.98
CA LEU A 108 -7.28 14.65 -8.17
C LEU A 108 -8.39 14.15 -9.11
N ASP A 109 -8.75 12.86 -9.04
CA ASP A 109 -9.96 12.32 -9.67
C ASP A 109 -11.22 13.05 -9.17
N VAL A 110 -11.20 13.56 -7.93
CA VAL A 110 -12.27 14.44 -7.38
C VAL A 110 -12.44 15.72 -8.19
N ILE A 111 -11.39 16.25 -8.78
CA ILE A 111 -11.46 17.43 -9.65
C ILE A 111 -12.05 17.05 -11.00
N ASP A 112 -11.59 15.93 -11.56
CA ASP A 112 -12.10 15.41 -12.83
C ASP A 112 -13.56 14.95 -12.67
N ASP A 113 -13.91 14.33 -11.54
CA ASP A 113 -15.28 14.02 -11.18
C ASP A 113 -16.15 15.27 -11.06
N TYR A 114 -15.67 16.35 -10.42
CA TYR A 114 -16.39 17.62 -10.32
C TYR A 114 -16.57 18.28 -11.70
N LEU A 115 -15.57 18.22 -12.55
CA LEU A 115 -15.62 18.77 -13.91
C LEU A 115 -16.44 17.89 -14.87
N GLY A 116 -16.52 16.57 -14.58
CA GLY A 116 -17.30 15.60 -15.34
C GLY A 116 -18.75 15.41 -14.86
N LEU A 117 -19.12 16.03 -13.73
CA LEU A 117 -20.45 15.89 -13.15
C LEU A 117 -21.50 16.60 -14.04
N ASP A 118 -22.08 15.83 -14.93
CA ASP A 118 -23.42 16.05 -15.48
C ASP A 118 -24.52 15.66 -14.45
N ASP A 119 -24.20 15.76 -13.15
CA ASP A 119 -25.11 15.35 -12.07
C ASP A 119 -26.24 16.37 -11.93
N TRP A 120 -27.47 15.89 -12.02
CA TRP A 120 -28.70 16.65 -11.83
C TRP A 120 -28.74 17.44 -10.49
N ARG A 121 -28.05 16.97 -9.43
CA ARG A 121 -27.97 17.62 -8.13
C ARG A 121 -27.20 18.93 -8.16
N VAL A 122 -26.27 19.07 -9.10
CA VAL A 122 -25.49 20.30 -9.30
C VAL A 122 -26.33 21.33 -10.07
N LYS A 123 -27.31 20.86 -10.86
CA LYS A 123 -28.22 21.74 -11.63
C LYS A 123 -29.28 22.45 -10.76
N GLU A 124 -29.66 21.91 -9.61
CA GLU A 124 -30.60 22.56 -8.69
C GLU A 124 -30.00 23.75 -7.94
N SER A 125 -28.68 23.79 -7.75
CA SER A 125 -27.95 24.91 -7.14
C SER A 125 -27.33 25.80 -8.22
N ALA A 126 -28.14 26.38 -9.06
CA ALA A 126 -27.75 27.06 -10.30
C ALA A 126 -26.70 28.18 -10.14
N ASN A 127 -26.40 28.67 -8.93
CA ASN A 127 -25.42 29.72 -8.69
C ASN A 127 -24.02 29.25 -8.34
N SER A 128 -23.78 27.94 -8.13
CA SER A 128 -22.46 27.39 -7.78
C SER A 128 -21.91 26.36 -8.78
N SER A 129 -22.70 26.00 -9.81
CA SER A 129 -22.24 25.08 -10.85
C SER A 129 -21.15 25.75 -11.70
N TYR A 130 -19.98 25.10 -11.76
CA TYR A 130 -18.81 25.54 -12.55
C TYR A 130 -18.18 26.88 -12.15
N SER A 131 -18.39 27.34 -10.93
CA SER A 131 -17.66 28.48 -10.40
C SER A 131 -16.32 28.04 -9.79
N LEU A 132 -15.29 28.89 -9.92
CA LEU A 132 -14.00 28.67 -9.25
C LEU A 132 -14.18 28.52 -7.73
N GLN A 133 -15.16 29.18 -7.16
CA GLN A 133 -15.50 29.10 -5.74
C GLN A 133 -16.11 27.75 -5.38
N GLY A 134 -17.00 27.20 -6.20
CA GLY A 134 -17.57 25.87 -6.04
C GLY A 134 -16.51 24.78 -6.14
N LEU A 135 -15.60 24.89 -7.11
CA LEU A 135 -14.45 23.98 -7.24
C LEU A 135 -13.54 24.04 -6.02
N ASN A 136 -13.17 25.23 -5.55
CA ASN A 136 -12.36 25.40 -4.36
C ASN A 136 -13.04 24.82 -3.10
N GLN A 137 -14.34 25.00 -2.96
CA GLN A 137 -15.08 24.43 -1.84
C GLN A 137 -15.13 22.91 -1.89
N HIS A 138 -15.36 22.33 -3.07
CA HIS A 138 -15.38 20.89 -3.27
C HIS A 138 -14.02 20.26 -2.97
N ILE A 139 -12.93 20.82 -3.50
CA ILE A 139 -11.56 20.39 -3.23
C ILE A 139 -11.25 20.50 -1.74
N SER A 140 -11.52 21.67 -1.13
CA SER A 140 -11.26 21.91 0.30
C SER A 140 -12.03 20.93 1.18
N THR A 141 -13.30 20.69 0.90
CA THR A 141 -14.15 19.77 1.66
C THR A 141 -13.64 18.33 1.53
N SER A 142 -13.30 17.90 0.31
CA SER A 142 -12.80 16.54 0.06
C SER A 142 -11.46 16.29 0.76
N ILE A 143 -10.51 17.21 0.65
CA ILE A 143 -9.19 17.09 1.30
C ILE A 143 -9.34 17.13 2.82
N THR A 144 -10.17 18.04 3.34
CA THR A 144 -10.41 18.18 4.79
C THR A 144 -11.07 16.93 5.36
N SER A 145 -12.11 16.41 4.70
CA SER A 145 -12.78 15.17 5.11
C SER A 145 -11.83 13.99 5.16
N GLN A 146 -10.97 13.84 4.14
CA GLN A 146 -10.00 12.75 4.10
C GLN A 146 -8.92 12.89 5.18
N TYR A 147 -8.45 14.10 5.43
CA TYR A 147 -7.52 14.36 6.52
C TYR A 147 -8.12 13.99 7.88
N TRP A 148 -9.37 14.38 8.13
CA TRP A 148 -10.05 14.07 9.38
C TRP A 148 -10.30 12.57 9.53
N LEU A 149 -10.83 11.92 8.49
CA LEU A 149 -11.10 10.47 8.49
C LEU A 149 -9.83 9.62 8.54
N GLY A 150 -8.70 10.13 8.04
CA GLY A 150 -7.44 9.40 8.01
C GLY A 150 -6.47 9.70 9.17
N LYS A 151 -6.64 10.85 9.87
CA LYS A 151 -5.67 11.32 10.86
C LYS A 151 -6.24 11.71 12.21
N LEU A 152 -7.46 12.24 12.26
CA LEU A 152 -8.06 12.78 13.48
C LEU A 152 -9.07 11.83 14.11
N TYR A 153 -9.84 11.11 13.31
CA TYR A 153 -10.81 10.15 13.81
C TYR A 153 -10.22 8.76 13.98
N THR A 154 -10.79 8.00 14.93
CA THR A 154 -10.48 6.57 15.07
C THR A 154 -10.97 5.79 13.84
N GLU A 155 -10.35 4.65 13.57
CA GLU A 155 -10.74 3.79 12.44
C GLU A 155 -12.22 3.39 12.48
N GLU A 156 -12.77 3.18 13.69
CA GLU A 156 -14.19 2.86 13.90
C GLU A 156 -15.12 3.99 13.41
N ILE A 157 -14.80 5.24 13.78
CA ILE A 157 -15.56 6.42 13.34
C ILE A 157 -15.40 6.63 11.84
N ALA A 158 -14.19 6.46 11.31
CA ALA A 158 -13.93 6.61 9.89
C ALA A 158 -14.69 5.55 9.05
N GLN A 159 -14.75 4.30 9.52
CA GLN A 159 -15.54 3.25 8.87
C GLN A 159 -17.03 3.51 8.96
N ALA A 160 -17.53 3.93 10.11
CA ALA A 160 -18.95 4.27 10.28
C ALA A 160 -19.38 5.41 9.35
N HIS A 161 -18.52 6.42 9.15
CA HIS A 161 -18.77 7.50 8.19
C HIS A 161 -18.75 7.00 6.74
N ARG A 162 -17.72 6.20 6.35
CA ARG A 162 -17.61 5.65 4.98
C ARG A 162 -18.75 4.70 4.63
N SER A 163 -19.27 3.96 5.61
CA SER A 163 -20.40 3.05 5.42
C SER A 163 -21.76 3.76 5.43
N GLY A 164 -21.81 5.06 5.74
CA GLY A 164 -23.07 5.80 5.88
C GLY A 164 -23.82 5.54 7.19
N ALA A 165 -23.21 4.86 8.14
CA ALA A 165 -23.81 4.61 9.45
C ALA A 165 -23.77 5.84 10.37
N LEU A 166 -22.94 6.83 10.04
CA LEU A 166 -22.79 8.12 10.70
C LEU A 166 -22.73 9.23 9.63
N HIS A 167 -23.64 10.19 9.76
CA HIS A 167 -23.65 11.44 8.96
C HIS A 167 -23.28 12.61 9.82
#